data_4af9935ddd0b5d3739af96c3d0e77f12
#
_entry.id   4af9935ddd0b5d3739af96c3d0e77f12
#
_cell.length_a   1.000
_cell.length_b   1.000
_cell.length_c   1.000
_cell.angle_alpha   90.00
_cell.angle_beta   90.00
_cell.angle_gamma   90.00
#
_symmetry.space_group_name_H-M   'P 1'
#
loop_
_entity.id
_entity.type
_entity.pdbx_description
1 polymer ?
#
loop_
_entity_poly.entity_id
_entity_poly.type
_entity_poly.pdbx_seq_one_letter_code
_entity_poly.pdbx_strand_id
1 'polypeptide(L)'
;MIFFVAMISLAAGAANFQDKAFHYESAFMRIELAPDQPAFLALAVDSLGKNELRLSALRPPARSVETYHLTHVRSTYEYRASGTPSRTQPEWSFTFSAQRIHLRSHFAGGNPPPPLVLSFNSYLNHATLLGDMNNEDGSVRLPALLHLPDQGTFRITARPAKEAKLGYEALRYSESPSPGSPPSAKEGDYVKVTFSAASAATPDVEYSLEVVAIYPGPPELALDPRFDGFRRNWLNIFQLNPQLRALANNASSDACAFTLFEYSSIAERTPPLAPGLTALDMIRQTLDRYLSGMKGYGMAGYRDDPKTPYDFLDTYPSLLIAASDYVRGSKDEAWLTKNYAGLKGWASKMLAMDPEGSGLIKYPASGNSGSWPEELVLRPANWWDDVGFGHEDAYSNALAYHALLGMTEMARRAGRLEDAQVYASRAQKIRAVYFNTFYNPATGVLAGWRSADGKLHDYYFLSVNSVAIVYGLVPPDKANQIMDRLLAKMNEVGYTNFEYGLPGNLIPIRREDYAHHLLNSGGGEKEDGSDGFQIYQNGGATASFAYFTLQALYQLGRRKEADGILFPLLRGFEEGGFQGSGPNGKSFDWKAWDGTPHGYEGMLVDGYQALLAVLSR
;
A
#
# COMPACT_ATOMS: atom_id res chain seq x y z
N MET A 1 -25.22 37.89 13.51
CA MET A 1 -24.67 37.28 14.74
C MET A 1 -23.39 36.59 14.29
N ILE A 2 -22.27 37.22 14.55
CA ILE A 2 -20.94 36.85 14.02
C ILE A 2 -20.35 35.80 14.99
N PHE A 3 -20.12 34.58 14.52
CA PHE A 3 -19.36 33.59 15.32
C PHE A 3 -17.87 33.71 14.97
N PHE A 4 -17.11 34.20 15.94
CA PHE A 4 -15.65 34.09 16.00
C PHE A 4 -15.28 32.62 16.26
N VAL A 5 -14.62 31.99 15.32
CA VAL A 5 -13.92 30.73 15.57
C VAL A 5 -12.55 31.07 16.14
N ALA A 6 -12.34 30.74 17.40
CA ALA A 6 -11.05 30.88 18.06
C ALA A 6 -10.09 29.83 17.53
N MET A 7 -9.05 30.25 16.80
CA MET A 7 -7.86 29.42 16.58
C MET A 7 -7.16 29.21 17.91
N ILE A 8 -7.21 27.98 18.44
CA ILE A 8 -6.33 27.56 19.54
C ILE A 8 -4.97 27.24 18.93
N SER A 9 -4.05 28.18 19.08
CA SER A 9 -2.63 28.03 18.82
C SER A 9 -2.04 27.03 19.82
N LEU A 10 -1.67 25.86 19.33
CA LEU A 10 -0.72 24.99 20.05
C LEU A 10 0.69 25.54 19.89
N ALA A 11 0.98 26.59 20.64
CA ALA A 11 2.34 27.06 20.85
C ALA A 11 2.90 26.35 22.10
N ALA A 12 3.53 25.20 21.89
CA ALA A 12 4.37 24.59 22.89
C ALA A 12 5.83 24.60 22.38
N GLY A 13 6.61 25.54 22.88
CA GLY A 13 8.07 25.40 22.98
C GLY A 13 8.91 25.54 21.70
N ALA A 14 8.52 26.35 20.72
CA ALA A 14 9.45 26.79 19.69
C ALA A 14 10.27 27.96 20.26
N ALA A 15 11.43 27.65 20.84
CA ALA A 15 12.45 28.65 21.10
C ALA A 15 12.85 29.31 19.75
N ASN A 16 12.92 30.64 19.74
CA ASN A 16 13.28 31.52 18.64
C ASN A 16 14.45 31.03 17.75
N PHE A 17 14.17 30.19 16.78
CA PHE A 17 15.09 29.79 15.72
C PHE A 17 14.81 30.46 14.37
N GLN A 18 13.81 31.36 14.31
CA GLN A 18 13.30 31.88 13.03
C GLN A 18 14.22 32.86 12.28
N ASP A 19 15.31 33.35 12.86
CA ASP A 19 16.09 34.43 12.22
C ASP A 19 17.32 34.01 11.43
N LYS A 20 17.63 32.70 11.26
CA LYS A 20 18.83 32.24 10.54
C LYS A 20 18.68 30.97 9.70
N ALA A 21 17.50 30.45 9.49
CA ALA A 21 17.32 29.27 8.62
C ALA A 21 17.55 29.66 7.15
N PHE A 22 18.32 28.83 6.44
CA PHE A 22 18.53 29.01 5.01
C PHE A 22 17.44 28.32 4.22
N HIS A 23 16.85 29.05 3.29
CA HIS A 23 15.75 28.57 2.46
C HIS A 23 16.17 28.40 1.01
N TYR A 24 15.75 27.30 0.41
CA TYR A 24 15.78 27.10 -1.02
C TYR A 24 14.39 26.71 -1.52
N GLU A 25 13.92 27.32 -2.58
CA GLU A 25 12.61 27.02 -3.19
C GLU A 25 12.71 26.99 -4.71
N SER A 26 11.99 26.04 -5.30
CA SER A 26 11.75 25.89 -6.73
C SER A 26 10.34 25.37 -6.94
N ALA A 27 9.89 25.20 -8.20
CA ALA A 27 8.60 24.58 -8.48
C ALA A 27 8.52 23.11 -8.03
N PHE A 28 9.67 22.47 -7.76
CA PHE A 28 9.76 21.05 -7.45
C PHE A 28 10.04 20.76 -5.98
N MET A 29 10.62 21.69 -5.23
CA MET A 29 10.98 21.45 -3.83
C MET A 29 11.11 22.74 -3.03
N ARG A 30 10.84 22.62 -1.72
CA ARG A 30 11.14 23.61 -0.70
C ARG A 30 12.00 22.95 0.38
N ILE A 31 13.09 23.62 0.74
CA ILE A 31 14.10 23.12 1.66
C ILE A 31 14.42 24.20 2.67
N GLU A 32 14.50 23.81 3.94
CA GLU A 32 15.05 24.63 5.01
C GLU A 32 16.19 23.88 5.68
N LEU A 33 17.31 24.55 5.89
CA LEU A 33 18.50 23.99 6.54
C LEU A 33 18.67 24.55 7.96
N ALA A 34 19.09 23.68 8.88
CA ALA A 34 19.45 24.08 10.23
C ALA A 34 20.72 24.96 10.21
N PRO A 35 20.78 26.06 10.99
CA PRO A 35 21.94 26.96 10.98
C PRO A 35 23.17 26.42 11.72
N ASP A 36 22.97 25.45 12.63
CA ASP A 36 23.95 25.02 13.63
C ASP A 36 24.35 23.53 13.52
N GLN A 37 23.80 22.82 12.56
CA GLN A 37 24.11 21.40 12.29
C GLN A 37 23.75 21.02 10.85
N PRO A 38 24.44 20.02 10.23
CA PRO A 38 24.12 19.56 8.88
C PRO A 38 22.80 18.76 8.89
N ALA A 39 21.67 19.49 8.81
CA ALA A 39 20.36 18.89 8.87
C ALA A 39 19.32 19.70 8.08
N PHE A 40 18.29 19.01 7.60
CA PHE A 40 17.10 19.63 7.04
C PHE A 40 16.07 19.89 8.14
N LEU A 41 15.54 21.11 8.21
CA LEU A 41 14.40 21.49 9.04
C LEU A 41 13.08 21.27 8.30
N ALA A 42 13.08 21.47 6.99
CA ALA A 42 11.94 21.16 6.13
C ALA A 42 12.41 20.59 4.79
N LEU A 43 11.66 19.66 4.28
CA LEU A 43 11.80 19.09 2.95
C LEU A 43 10.41 18.77 2.41
N ALA A 44 9.95 19.54 1.45
CA ALA A 44 8.74 19.29 0.70
C ALA A 44 9.08 19.12 -0.78
N VAL A 45 8.36 18.25 -1.47
CA VAL A 45 8.60 17.96 -2.88
C VAL A 45 7.28 17.93 -3.67
N ASP A 46 7.35 18.43 -4.90
CA ASP A 46 6.29 18.27 -5.90
C ASP A 46 6.89 17.67 -7.15
N SER A 47 6.65 16.38 -7.38
CA SER A 47 7.21 15.67 -8.53
C SER A 47 6.66 16.15 -9.88
N LEU A 48 5.56 16.88 -9.90
CA LEU A 48 4.95 17.43 -11.11
C LEU A 48 5.45 18.84 -11.46
N GLY A 49 6.16 19.51 -10.52
CA GLY A 49 6.70 20.84 -10.73
C GLY A 49 5.64 21.94 -10.87
N LYS A 50 4.50 21.76 -10.24
CA LYS A 50 3.38 22.72 -10.25
C LYS A 50 3.43 23.72 -9.10
N ASN A 51 4.47 23.63 -8.25
CA ASN A 51 4.60 24.41 -7.02
C ASN A 51 3.50 24.12 -5.99
N GLU A 52 2.98 22.89 -6.00
CA GLU A 52 1.98 22.42 -5.03
C GLU A 52 2.67 21.71 -3.87
N LEU A 53 3.53 22.46 -3.18
CA LEU A 53 4.36 21.97 -2.09
C LEU A 53 3.55 21.80 -0.81
N ARG A 54 3.45 20.58 -0.32
CA ARG A 54 2.72 20.24 0.92
C ARG A 54 3.63 20.39 2.14
N LEU A 55 3.04 20.30 3.34
CA LEU A 55 3.80 20.36 4.59
C LEU A 55 4.86 19.25 4.64
N SER A 56 6.05 19.62 5.08
CA SER A 56 7.13 18.68 5.34
C SER A 56 6.75 17.73 6.47
N ALA A 57 6.98 16.44 6.25
CA ALA A 57 6.83 15.40 7.28
C ALA A 57 8.12 15.13 8.06
N LEU A 58 9.16 15.92 7.85
CA LEU A 58 10.40 15.81 8.61
C LEU A 58 10.15 16.08 10.09
N ARG A 59 10.76 15.24 10.90
CA ARG A 59 10.90 15.47 12.34
C ARG A 59 12.04 16.44 12.59
N PRO A 60 11.95 17.27 13.64
CA PRO A 60 13.09 18.07 14.05
C PRO A 60 14.35 17.19 14.21
N PRO A 61 15.50 17.62 13.70
CA PRO A 61 16.73 16.87 13.85
C PRO A 61 17.11 16.77 15.34
N ALA A 62 17.69 15.63 15.72
CA ALA A 62 18.32 15.53 17.04
C ALA A 62 19.42 16.59 17.17
N ARG A 63 19.58 17.17 18.35
CA ARG A 63 20.67 18.13 18.59
C ARG A 63 22.02 17.45 18.40
N SER A 64 22.86 18.05 17.58
CA SER A 64 24.24 17.62 17.46
C SER A 64 25.00 17.91 18.76
N VAL A 65 25.95 17.04 19.12
CA VAL A 65 26.90 17.27 20.20
C VAL A 65 27.92 18.33 19.75
N GLU A 66 28.24 18.36 18.47
CA GLU A 66 29.14 19.35 17.85
C GLU A 66 28.32 20.51 17.30
N THR A 67 28.86 21.73 17.46
CA THR A 67 28.29 22.94 16.85
C THR A 67 28.96 23.19 15.51
N TYR A 68 28.16 23.54 14.52
CA TYR A 68 28.62 23.84 13.17
C TYR A 68 28.39 25.28 12.81
N HIS A 69 29.22 25.78 11.90
CA HIS A 69 29.02 27.04 11.21
C HIS A 69 28.55 26.75 9.80
N LEU A 70 27.38 27.26 9.46
CA LEU A 70 26.83 27.21 8.09
C LEU A 70 27.31 28.45 7.33
N THR A 71 27.97 28.22 6.21
CA THR A 71 28.38 29.27 5.27
C THR A 71 27.72 29.02 3.92
N HIS A 72 27.41 30.11 3.20
CA HIS A 72 26.81 30.04 1.88
C HIS A 72 27.74 30.68 0.86
N VAL A 73 28.17 29.90 -0.13
CA VAL A 73 29.04 30.36 -1.21
C VAL A 73 28.38 30.02 -2.53
N ARG A 74 27.85 31.01 -3.23
CA ARG A 74 27.05 30.85 -4.48
C ARG A 74 25.82 29.97 -4.23
N SER A 75 25.74 28.76 -4.85
CA SER A 75 24.65 27.80 -4.68
C SER A 75 24.97 26.69 -3.69
N THR A 76 26.09 26.80 -2.94
CA THR A 76 26.59 25.75 -2.04
C THR A 76 26.51 26.22 -0.60
N TYR A 77 25.98 25.38 0.25
CA TYR A 77 25.87 25.56 1.71
C TYR A 77 26.84 24.59 2.37
N GLU A 78 27.76 25.12 3.17
CA GLU A 78 28.83 24.35 3.77
C GLU A 78 28.78 24.38 5.31
N TYR A 79 28.77 23.19 5.91
CA TYR A 79 28.83 23.01 7.35
C TYR A 79 30.26 22.68 7.80
N ARG A 80 30.81 23.50 8.72
CA ARG A 80 32.15 23.34 9.31
C ARG A 80 32.00 23.20 10.81
N ALA A 81 32.61 22.17 11.41
CA ALA A 81 32.63 22.00 12.86
C ALA A 81 33.40 23.13 13.56
N SER A 82 32.82 23.64 14.65
CA SER A 82 33.34 24.85 15.35
C SER A 82 34.50 24.60 16.27
N GLY A 83 34.84 23.36 16.62
CA GLY A 83 35.72 23.02 17.75
C GLY A 83 37.15 22.64 17.42
N THR A 84 37.60 22.59 16.17
CA THR A 84 38.94 22.08 15.81
C THR A 84 39.63 23.00 14.80
N PRO A 85 40.68 23.74 15.23
CA PRO A 85 41.39 24.68 14.35
C PRO A 85 42.04 24.06 13.10
N SER A 86 42.16 22.72 13.05
CA SER A 86 42.82 22.01 11.95
C SER A 86 41.88 21.58 10.83
N ARG A 87 40.54 21.67 11.00
CA ARG A 87 39.57 21.31 9.96
C ARG A 87 39.26 22.51 9.07
N THR A 88 40.02 22.69 8.04
CA THR A 88 39.82 23.76 7.05
C THR A 88 38.74 23.45 6.02
N GLN A 89 38.35 22.19 5.89
CA GLN A 89 37.32 21.74 4.94
C GLN A 89 35.97 21.56 5.61
N PRO A 90 34.85 21.81 4.90
CA PRO A 90 33.51 21.50 5.39
C PRO A 90 33.34 19.98 5.60
N GLU A 91 32.51 19.56 6.54
CA GLU A 91 32.17 18.15 6.72
C GLU A 91 31.02 17.70 5.79
N TRP A 92 30.09 18.61 5.57
CA TRP A 92 29.01 18.45 4.62
C TRP A 92 28.85 19.69 3.76
N SER A 93 28.59 19.48 2.48
CA SER A 93 28.12 20.55 1.59
C SER A 93 26.87 20.14 0.84
N PHE A 94 25.99 21.11 0.66
CA PHE A 94 24.69 20.97 0.01
C PHE A 94 24.64 21.94 -1.17
N THR A 95 24.29 21.43 -2.35
CA THR A 95 24.10 22.27 -3.53
C THR A 95 22.72 21.98 -4.12
N PHE A 96 21.97 23.03 -4.38
CA PHE A 96 20.60 22.92 -4.87
C PHE A 96 20.48 23.39 -6.32
N SER A 97 19.65 22.71 -7.08
CA SER A 97 19.13 23.15 -8.37
C SER A 97 17.64 22.88 -8.44
N ALA A 98 16.93 23.29 -9.49
CA ALA A 98 15.47 23.21 -9.55
C ALA A 98 14.89 21.85 -9.15
N GLN A 99 15.53 20.75 -9.54
CA GLN A 99 15.05 19.37 -9.33
C GLN A 99 16.07 18.49 -8.59
N ARG A 100 17.18 19.03 -8.08
CA ARG A 100 18.26 18.19 -7.57
C ARG A 100 18.92 18.77 -6.34
N ILE A 101 19.19 17.89 -5.38
CA ILE A 101 19.99 18.12 -4.21
C ILE A 101 21.28 17.33 -4.37
N HIS A 102 22.42 17.97 -4.30
CA HIS A 102 23.74 17.34 -4.16
C HIS A 102 24.18 17.45 -2.72
N LEU A 103 24.49 16.31 -2.11
CA LEU A 103 25.02 16.19 -0.76
C LEU A 103 26.43 15.63 -0.88
N ARG A 104 27.43 16.32 -0.36
CA ARG A 104 28.80 15.83 -0.33
C ARG A 104 29.31 15.76 1.10
N SER A 105 29.70 14.56 1.50
CA SER A 105 30.44 14.37 2.74
C SER A 105 31.94 14.51 2.46
N HIS A 106 32.65 15.29 3.29
CA HIS A 106 34.06 15.48 3.16
C HIS A 106 34.79 14.80 4.31
N PHE A 107 35.78 14.02 3.95
CA PHE A 107 36.58 13.30 4.93
C PHE A 107 37.92 14.03 5.16
N ALA A 108 38.04 14.68 6.30
CA ALA A 108 39.27 15.37 6.70
C ALA A 108 40.07 14.56 7.73
N GLY A 109 40.71 13.48 7.27
CA GLY A 109 41.67 12.66 8.01
C GLY A 109 41.31 12.23 9.44
N GLY A 110 41.13 10.93 9.65
CA GLY A 110 40.94 10.32 10.98
C GLY A 110 39.56 9.76 11.24
N ASN A 111 38.49 10.54 11.28
CA ASN A 111 37.13 10.07 11.51
C ASN A 111 36.19 10.48 10.37
N PRO A 112 35.26 9.60 9.96
CA PRO A 112 34.23 9.97 9.00
C PRO A 112 33.34 11.07 9.59
N PRO A 113 32.80 11.98 8.76
CA PRO A 113 31.81 12.94 9.25
C PRO A 113 30.58 12.20 9.78
N PRO A 114 29.86 12.80 10.74
CA PRO A 114 28.62 12.20 11.23
C PRO A 114 27.63 11.98 10.07
N PRO A 115 26.85 10.89 10.11
CA PRO A 115 25.87 10.61 9.09
C PRO A 115 24.85 11.75 8.96
N LEU A 116 24.46 12.08 7.74
CA LEU A 116 23.27 12.92 7.51
C LEU A 116 22.02 12.07 7.65
N VAL A 117 21.09 12.52 8.47
CA VAL A 117 19.88 11.77 8.80
C VAL A 117 18.63 12.56 8.40
N LEU A 118 17.75 11.93 7.64
CA LEU A 118 16.38 12.37 7.41
C LEU A 118 15.46 11.49 8.25
N SER A 119 14.76 12.08 9.19
CA SER A 119 13.71 11.40 9.97
C SER A 119 12.35 11.95 9.59
N PHE A 120 11.40 11.06 9.30
CA PHE A 120 10.04 11.40 8.95
C PHE A 120 9.09 10.88 10.02
N ASN A 121 8.02 11.62 10.27
CA ASN A 121 6.95 11.11 11.09
C ASN A 121 6.24 9.99 10.32
N SER A 122 6.33 8.76 10.79
CA SER A 122 5.73 7.60 10.13
C SER A 122 4.21 7.67 10.09
N TYR A 123 3.63 8.44 10.97
CA TYR A 123 2.19 8.53 11.14
C TYR A 123 1.50 9.46 10.14
N LEU A 124 2.15 10.58 9.81
CA LEU A 124 1.55 11.59 8.93
C LEU A 124 1.94 11.41 7.46
N ASN A 125 3.03 10.71 7.20
CA ASN A 125 3.62 10.72 5.87
C ASN A 125 4.62 9.57 5.74
N HIS A 126 4.11 8.41 5.42
CA HIS A 126 4.90 7.18 5.37
C HIS A 126 5.96 7.21 4.28
N ALA A 127 6.97 8.06 4.47
CA ALA A 127 8.15 8.03 3.63
C ALA A 127 8.67 6.59 3.54
N THR A 128 8.99 6.15 2.35
CA THR A 128 9.55 4.81 2.13
C THR A 128 10.80 4.91 1.26
N LEU A 129 11.76 4.04 1.55
CA LEU A 129 12.96 3.93 0.73
C LEU A 129 12.85 2.66 -0.12
N LEU A 130 12.67 2.82 -1.42
CA LEU A 130 12.53 1.73 -2.38
C LEU A 130 13.90 1.41 -3.01
N GLY A 131 14.30 0.17 -2.92
CA GLY A 131 15.57 -0.31 -3.47
C GLY A 131 15.85 -1.75 -3.07
N ASP A 132 16.92 -2.32 -3.60
CA ASP A 132 17.37 -3.66 -3.23
C ASP A 132 18.04 -3.62 -1.85
N MET A 133 17.45 -4.30 -0.87
CA MET A 133 17.95 -4.32 0.50
C MET A 133 19.04 -5.39 0.68
N ASN A 134 20.13 -4.99 1.31
CA ASN A 134 21.18 -5.92 1.71
C ASN A 134 20.67 -6.83 2.85
N ASN A 135 20.83 -8.13 2.66
CA ASN A 135 20.38 -9.12 3.63
C ASN A 135 21.21 -9.16 4.93
N GLU A 136 22.43 -8.63 4.91
CA GLU A 136 23.32 -8.67 6.06
C GLU A 136 23.05 -7.53 7.06
N ASP A 137 22.99 -6.27 6.57
CA ASP A 137 22.93 -5.08 7.42
C ASP A 137 21.70 -4.20 7.21
N GLY A 138 20.78 -4.60 6.33
CA GLY A 138 19.55 -3.85 6.06
C GLY A 138 19.77 -2.53 5.31
N SER A 139 21.00 -2.23 4.86
CA SER A 139 21.24 -1.09 4.00
C SER A 139 20.59 -1.26 2.64
N VAL A 140 20.27 -0.14 1.98
CA VAL A 140 19.66 -0.15 0.65
C VAL A 140 20.74 0.14 -0.39
N ARG A 141 20.82 -0.71 -1.41
CA ARG A 141 21.75 -0.53 -2.53
C ARG A 141 21.30 0.64 -3.40
N LEU A 142 22.29 1.34 -3.93
CA LEU A 142 22.05 2.43 -4.88
C LEU A 142 22.08 1.90 -6.33
N PRO A 143 21.24 2.44 -7.22
CA PRO A 143 20.27 3.51 -7.01
C PRO A 143 19.07 3.09 -6.16
N ALA A 144 18.47 4.07 -5.46
CA ALA A 144 17.28 3.87 -4.65
C ALA A 144 16.30 5.05 -4.83
N LEU A 145 15.08 4.92 -4.34
CA LEU A 145 14.10 6.01 -4.34
C LEU A 145 13.66 6.32 -2.91
N LEU A 146 13.70 7.58 -2.54
CA LEU A 146 12.98 8.08 -1.38
C LEU A 146 11.65 8.62 -1.87
N HIS A 147 10.57 7.91 -1.53
CA HIS A 147 9.22 8.29 -1.89
C HIS A 147 8.50 8.92 -0.71
N LEU A 148 7.92 10.08 -0.94
CA LEU A 148 7.08 10.82 0.02
C LEU A 148 5.65 10.78 -0.51
N PRO A 149 4.73 10.03 0.10
CA PRO A 149 3.35 9.93 -0.34
C PRO A 149 2.69 11.30 -0.52
N ASP A 150 1.88 11.46 -1.56
CA ASP A 150 1.20 12.70 -1.99
C ASP A 150 2.09 13.84 -2.46
N GLN A 151 3.38 13.73 -2.30
CA GLN A 151 4.31 14.79 -2.63
C GLN A 151 5.14 14.43 -3.85
N GLY A 152 5.96 13.39 -3.76
CA GLY A 152 6.83 13.02 -4.86
C GLY A 152 7.95 12.09 -4.46
N THR A 153 8.90 11.95 -5.36
CA THR A 153 9.95 10.94 -5.27
C THR A 153 11.30 11.54 -5.60
N PHE A 154 12.28 11.26 -4.76
CA PHE A 154 13.69 11.49 -5.07
C PHE A 154 14.34 10.19 -5.53
N ARG A 155 14.96 10.22 -6.71
CA ARG A 155 15.91 9.18 -7.11
C ARG A 155 17.26 9.47 -6.48
N ILE A 156 17.81 8.51 -5.74
CA ILE A 156 19.08 8.63 -5.03
C ILE A 156 20.15 7.85 -5.78
N THR A 157 21.23 8.52 -6.11
CA THR A 157 22.46 7.93 -6.64
C THR A 157 23.66 8.42 -5.83
N ALA A 158 24.82 7.75 -5.92
CA ALA A 158 26.05 8.24 -5.28
C ALA A 158 27.30 7.98 -6.12
N ARG A 159 28.34 8.75 -5.84
CA ARG A 159 29.68 8.60 -6.42
C ARG A 159 30.75 8.75 -5.33
N PRO A 160 31.66 7.77 -5.19
CA PRO A 160 31.61 6.41 -5.75
C PRO A 160 30.48 5.59 -5.13
N ALA A 161 29.67 4.89 -5.95
CA ALA A 161 28.49 4.17 -5.44
C ALA A 161 28.83 3.05 -4.43
N LYS A 162 29.98 2.38 -4.59
CA LYS A 162 30.43 1.30 -3.69
C LYS A 162 30.88 1.80 -2.32
N GLU A 163 31.14 3.08 -2.20
CA GLU A 163 31.64 3.71 -0.98
C GLU A 163 30.56 4.49 -0.25
N ALA A 164 29.38 4.54 -0.83
CA ALA A 164 28.18 5.13 -0.24
C ALA A 164 27.37 4.07 0.51
N LYS A 165 26.87 4.42 1.69
CA LYS A 165 25.96 3.60 2.47
C LYS A 165 24.66 4.33 2.74
N LEU A 166 23.55 3.74 2.34
CA LEU A 166 22.22 4.26 2.56
C LEU A 166 21.49 3.37 3.57
N GLY A 167 21.37 3.86 4.80
CA GLY A 167 20.65 3.17 5.88
C GLY A 167 19.16 3.45 5.81
N TYR A 168 18.35 2.47 6.18
CA TYR A 168 16.90 2.57 6.24
C TYR A 168 16.38 1.90 7.51
N GLU A 169 15.70 2.67 8.34
CA GLU A 169 15.06 2.18 9.56
C GLU A 169 13.61 2.67 9.58
N ALA A 170 12.71 1.83 10.02
CA ALA A 170 11.36 2.23 10.38
C ALA A 170 11.06 1.68 11.76
N LEU A 171 10.79 2.55 12.71
CA LEU A 171 10.22 2.12 13.99
C LEU A 171 8.75 1.91 13.80
N ARG A 172 8.35 0.71 14.17
CA ARG A 172 7.03 0.20 13.97
C ARG A 172 6.02 0.92 14.83
N TYR A 173 4.91 1.22 14.24
CA TYR A 173 3.63 1.37 14.90
C TYR A 173 3.34 0.11 15.73
N SER A 174 3.47 0.18 17.05
CA SER A 174 3.51 -1.03 17.86
C SER A 174 2.17 -1.52 18.37
N GLU A 175 1.10 -0.81 18.16
CA GLU A 175 -0.25 -1.27 18.51
C GLU A 175 -1.26 -0.49 17.68
N SER A 176 -2.02 -1.20 16.87
CA SER A 176 -3.23 -0.63 16.29
C SER A 176 -4.11 -0.14 17.44
N PRO A 177 -4.50 1.12 17.48
CA PRO A 177 -5.56 1.52 18.38
C PRO A 177 -6.80 0.72 18.04
N SER A 178 -7.61 0.45 19.01
CA SER A 178 -8.91 -0.16 18.79
C SER A 178 -9.66 0.67 17.74
N PRO A 179 -10.34 0.03 16.77
CA PRO A 179 -11.16 0.73 15.80
C PRO A 179 -12.07 1.76 16.48
N GLY A 180 -12.08 2.99 15.95
CA GLY A 180 -12.86 4.09 16.54
C GLY A 180 -12.12 4.94 17.58
N SER A 181 -10.93 4.55 18.01
CA SER A 181 -10.07 5.43 18.82
C SER A 181 -9.10 6.17 17.92
N PRO A 182 -8.99 7.52 18.04
CA PRO A 182 -7.94 8.22 17.31
C PRO A 182 -6.60 7.65 17.77
N PRO A 183 -5.77 7.17 16.85
CA PRO A 183 -4.46 6.68 17.21
C PRO A 183 -3.66 7.82 17.80
N SER A 184 -3.15 7.63 18.98
CA SER A 184 -2.11 8.51 19.49
C SER A 184 -0.81 8.10 18.81
N ALA A 185 -0.29 8.94 17.91
CA ALA A 185 1.10 8.81 17.46
C ALA A 185 1.95 8.71 18.72
N LYS A 186 2.49 7.54 19.02
CA LYS A 186 3.42 7.40 20.14
C LYS A 186 4.65 8.21 19.78
N GLU A 187 5.06 9.05 20.72
CA GLU A 187 6.33 9.75 20.62
C GLU A 187 7.42 8.69 20.38
N GLY A 188 7.99 8.67 19.17
CA GLY A 188 8.97 7.64 18.80
C GLY A 188 8.78 6.98 17.43
N ASP A 189 7.57 6.90 16.89
CA ASP A 189 7.36 6.31 15.57
C ASP A 189 7.98 7.17 14.47
N TYR A 190 8.89 6.59 13.68
CA TYR A 190 9.56 7.30 12.61
C TYR A 190 10.05 6.38 11.48
N VAL A 191 10.23 6.97 10.32
CA VAL A 191 11.03 6.44 9.23
C VAL A 191 12.32 7.25 9.16
N LYS A 192 13.47 6.57 9.08
CA LYS A 192 14.78 7.19 9.11
C LYS A 192 15.63 6.72 7.93
N VAL A 193 16.13 7.68 7.18
CA VAL A 193 17.05 7.46 6.06
C VAL A 193 18.38 8.09 6.41
N THR A 194 19.45 7.31 6.34
CA THR A 194 20.80 7.71 6.77
C THR A 194 21.78 7.66 5.61
N PHE A 195 22.43 8.78 5.34
CA PHE A 195 23.47 8.94 4.33
C PHE A 195 24.84 8.93 5.01
N SER A 196 25.70 8.00 4.64
CA SER A 196 27.05 7.90 5.20
C SER A 196 28.05 7.30 4.22
N ALA A 197 29.33 7.43 4.49
CA ALA A 197 30.35 6.65 3.81
C ALA A 197 30.33 5.19 4.28
N ALA A 198 30.64 4.26 3.38
CA ALA A 198 30.69 2.82 3.72
C ALA A 198 31.87 2.47 4.63
N SER A 199 32.95 3.24 4.58
CA SER A 199 34.12 3.04 5.44
C SER A 199 34.78 4.37 5.82
N ALA A 200 35.54 4.37 6.91
CA ALA A 200 36.33 5.52 7.37
C ALA A 200 37.50 5.83 6.45
N ALA A 201 37.84 4.99 5.51
CA ALA A 201 38.94 5.21 4.56
C ALA A 201 38.49 5.94 3.28
N THR A 202 37.18 6.19 3.12
CA THR A 202 36.63 6.85 1.94
C THR A 202 36.81 8.35 2.04
N PRO A 203 37.55 9.00 1.12
CA PRO A 203 37.86 10.42 1.24
C PRO A 203 36.62 11.33 1.10
N ASP A 204 35.80 11.08 0.13
CA ASP A 204 34.57 11.86 -0.15
C ASP A 204 33.49 10.98 -0.76
N VAL A 205 32.24 11.20 -0.38
CA VAL A 205 31.07 10.58 -1.01
C VAL A 205 30.09 11.69 -1.41
N GLU A 206 29.64 11.64 -2.66
CA GLU A 206 28.63 12.54 -3.18
C GLU A 206 27.34 11.80 -3.47
N TYR A 207 26.24 12.25 -2.87
CA TYR A 207 24.90 11.79 -3.15
C TYR A 207 24.17 12.79 -4.05
N SER A 208 23.37 12.30 -4.96
CA SER A 208 22.47 13.10 -5.77
C SER A 208 21.04 12.62 -5.55
N LEU A 209 20.17 13.50 -5.07
CA LEU A 209 18.74 13.29 -4.92
C LEU A 209 18.05 14.09 -6.02
N GLU A 210 17.47 13.41 -7.01
CA GLU A 210 16.80 14.01 -8.15
C GLU A 210 15.29 13.79 -8.05
N VAL A 211 14.51 14.87 -8.10
CA VAL A 211 13.05 14.79 -8.14
C VAL A 211 12.61 14.15 -9.44
N VAL A 212 11.84 13.07 -9.36
CA VAL A 212 11.35 12.31 -10.51
C VAL A 212 9.85 12.04 -10.38
N ALA A 213 9.16 12.01 -11.52
CA ALA A 213 7.79 11.57 -11.64
C ALA A 213 7.78 10.19 -12.32
N ILE A 214 7.25 9.17 -11.63
CA ILE A 214 7.21 7.79 -12.12
C ILE A 214 5.76 7.31 -12.10
N TYR A 215 5.20 7.16 -13.26
CA TYR A 215 3.84 6.64 -13.48
C TYR A 215 3.75 6.08 -14.90
N PRO A 216 2.91 5.05 -15.15
CA PRO A 216 2.69 4.54 -16.50
C PRO A 216 1.70 5.43 -17.26
N GLY A 217 1.65 5.26 -18.56
CA GLY A 217 0.63 5.87 -19.40
C GLY A 217 1.19 6.72 -20.54
N PRO A 218 0.34 7.07 -21.47
CA PRO A 218 0.71 7.90 -22.60
C PRO A 218 0.97 9.36 -22.16
N PRO A 219 1.75 10.12 -22.95
CA PRO A 219 2.07 11.52 -22.64
C PRO A 219 0.85 12.41 -22.42
N GLU A 220 -0.29 12.09 -23.02
CA GLU A 220 -1.54 12.85 -22.89
C GLU A 220 -2.04 12.90 -21.44
N LEU A 221 -1.80 11.85 -20.67
CA LEU A 221 -2.14 11.85 -19.23
C LEU A 221 -1.33 12.89 -18.45
N ALA A 222 -0.16 13.26 -18.93
CA ALA A 222 0.69 14.25 -18.29
C ALA A 222 0.16 15.69 -18.44
N LEU A 223 -0.72 15.95 -19.41
CA LEU A 223 -1.24 17.27 -19.73
C LEU A 223 -2.62 17.53 -19.09
N ASP A 224 -3.37 16.49 -18.76
CA ASP A 224 -4.71 16.61 -18.17
C ASP A 224 -4.62 16.60 -16.64
N PRO A 225 -4.95 17.75 -15.96
CA PRO A 225 -4.84 17.85 -14.51
C PRO A 225 -5.75 16.89 -13.74
N ARG A 226 -6.80 16.34 -14.37
CA ARG A 226 -7.67 15.34 -13.74
C ARG A 226 -6.92 14.04 -13.37
N PHE A 227 -5.74 13.82 -13.95
CA PHE A 227 -4.87 12.69 -13.64
C PHE A 227 -3.73 13.01 -12.66
N ASP A 228 -3.72 14.19 -12.05
CA ASP A 228 -2.66 14.55 -11.09
C ASP A 228 -2.69 13.62 -9.87
N GLY A 229 -3.87 13.29 -9.36
CA GLY A 229 -4.03 12.31 -8.30
C GLY A 229 -3.44 10.93 -8.65
N PHE A 230 -3.63 10.46 -9.89
CA PHE A 230 -2.97 9.26 -10.41
C PHE A 230 -1.46 9.41 -10.47
N ARG A 231 -0.96 10.52 -11.03
CA ARG A 231 0.47 10.75 -11.27
C ARG A 231 1.27 10.88 -9.98
N ARG A 232 0.71 11.50 -8.95
CA ARG A 232 1.38 11.70 -7.65
C ARG A 232 1.35 10.46 -6.78
N ASN A 233 0.31 9.63 -6.92
CA ASN A 233 0.02 8.56 -5.97
C ASN A 233 0.35 7.16 -6.49
N TRP A 234 0.84 7.01 -7.73
CA TRP A 234 1.10 5.71 -8.34
C TRP A 234 2.03 4.82 -7.52
N LEU A 235 3.05 5.39 -6.88
CA LEU A 235 4.02 4.65 -6.09
C LEU A 235 3.63 4.44 -4.62
N ASN A 236 2.52 5.03 -4.17
CA ASN A 236 2.12 4.97 -2.76
C ASN A 236 1.85 3.54 -2.26
N ILE A 237 1.50 2.62 -3.15
CA ILE A 237 1.31 1.20 -2.81
C ILE A 237 2.61 0.55 -2.31
N PHE A 238 3.78 1.04 -2.71
CA PHE A 238 5.06 0.41 -2.37
C PHE A 238 5.58 0.93 -1.02
N GLN A 239 5.07 0.37 0.07
CA GLN A 239 5.55 0.63 1.41
C GLN A 239 6.46 -0.52 1.87
N LEU A 240 7.78 -0.28 1.85
CA LEU A 240 8.77 -1.29 2.22
C LEU A 240 9.06 -1.22 3.72
N ASN A 241 8.80 -2.33 4.42
CA ASN A 241 9.19 -2.50 5.82
C ASN A 241 10.64 -3.00 5.89
N PRO A 242 11.59 -2.23 6.48
CA PRO A 242 13.00 -2.60 6.50
C PRO A 242 13.32 -3.78 7.41
N GLN A 243 12.56 -4.01 8.48
CA GLN A 243 12.76 -5.15 9.38
C GLN A 243 12.34 -6.46 8.72
N LEU A 244 11.19 -6.44 8.04
CA LEU A 244 10.68 -7.59 7.29
C LEU A 244 11.41 -7.75 5.95
N ARG A 245 11.97 -6.67 5.40
CA ARG A 245 12.53 -6.59 4.04
C ARG A 245 11.50 -7.01 2.99
N ALA A 246 10.28 -6.55 3.19
CA ALA A 246 9.12 -6.92 2.40
C ALA A 246 8.16 -5.73 2.30
N LEU A 247 7.36 -5.72 1.25
CA LEU A 247 6.24 -4.81 1.13
C LEU A 247 5.21 -5.10 2.23
N ALA A 248 4.65 -4.06 2.79
CA ALA A 248 3.74 -4.13 3.91
C ALA A 248 2.55 -3.18 3.71
N ASN A 249 1.43 -3.52 4.30
CA ASN A 249 0.22 -2.71 4.34
C ASN A 249 0.21 -1.81 5.59
N ASN A 250 -0.85 -1.06 5.81
CA ASN A 250 -1.03 -0.18 6.97
C ASN A 250 0.25 0.59 7.27
N ALA A 251 0.71 1.37 6.27
CA ALA A 251 1.87 2.21 6.43
C ALA A 251 3.15 1.48 6.88
N SER A 252 3.50 0.46 6.18
CA SER A 252 4.68 -0.38 6.44
C SER A 252 4.62 -1.19 7.74
N SER A 253 3.47 -1.33 8.40
CA SER A 253 3.41 -2.06 9.66
C SER A 253 3.34 -3.57 9.47
N ASP A 254 2.46 -4.06 8.62
CA ASP A 254 2.15 -5.47 8.46
C ASP A 254 2.37 -5.97 7.03
N ALA A 255 3.11 -7.06 6.89
CA ALA A 255 3.16 -7.79 5.64
C ALA A 255 1.87 -8.62 5.52
N CYS A 256 0.92 -8.12 4.71
CA CYS A 256 -0.34 -8.80 4.44
C CYS A 256 -0.18 -9.71 3.24
N ALA A 257 -0.24 -11.03 3.47
CA ALA A 257 -0.01 -12.01 2.41
C ALA A 257 -1.13 -11.98 1.35
N PHE A 258 -2.35 -11.66 1.76
CA PHE A 258 -3.55 -11.64 0.92
C PHE A 258 -3.67 -10.40 0.02
N THR A 259 -2.85 -9.36 0.21
CA THR A 259 -2.85 -8.15 -0.65
C THR A 259 -1.70 -8.12 -1.67
N LEU A 260 -0.75 -9.07 -1.66
CA LEU A 260 0.46 -8.96 -2.48
C LEU A 260 0.17 -8.91 -3.99
N PHE A 261 -0.93 -9.51 -4.46
CA PHE A 261 -1.37 -9.44 -5.86
C PHE A 261 -1.72 -8.00 -6.31
N GLU A 262 -2.14 -7.15 -5.39
CA GLU A 262 -2.46 -5.75 -5.68
C GLU A 262 -1.19 -4.96 -5.97
N TYR A 263 -0.15 -5.19 -5.17
CA TYR A 263 1.18 -4.58 -5.39
C TYR A 263 1.80 -5.07 -6.71
N SER A 264 1.72 -6.38 -7.00
CA SER A 264 2.31 -6.95 -8.20
C SER A 264 1.63 -6.44 -9.48
N SER A 265 0.32 -6.21 -9.44
CA SER A 265 -0.44 -5.66 -10.57
C SER A 265 -0.01 -4.22 -10.92
N ILE A 266 0.31 -3.41 -9.92
CA ILE A 266 0.91 -2.07 -10.11
C ILE A 266 2.38 -2.19 -10.55
N ALA A 267 3.15 -3.08 -9.91
CA ALA A 267 4.58 -3.23 -10.21
C ALA A 267 4.84 -3.62 -11.66
N GLU A 268 4.01 -4.51 -12.22
CA GLU A 268 4.12 -4.94 -13.62
C GLU A 268 3.93 -3.77 -14.62
N ARG A 269 3.14 -2.77 -14.24
CA ARG A 269 2.85 -1.60 -15.06
C ARG A 269 3.78 -0.42 -14.79
N THR A 270 4.54 -0.47 -13.71
CA THR A 270 5.42 0.64 -13.30
C THR A 270 6.64 0.73 -14.22
N PRO A 271 6.93 1.92 -14.78
CA PRO A 271 8.19 2.14 -15.48
C PRO A 271 9.42 1.88 -14.60
N PRO A 272 10.61 1.66 -15.18
CA PRO A 272 11.83 1.49 -14.39
C PRO A 272 12.02 2.63 -13.38
N LEU A 273 12.24 2.27 -12.13
CA LEU A 273 12.45 3.22 -11.03
C LEU A 273 13.78 3.96 -11.19
N ALA A 274 14.81 3.20 -11.58
CA ALA A 274 16.14 3.71 -11.89
C ALA A 274 16.85 2.71 -12.82
N PRO A 275 18.01 3.04 -13.41
CA PRO A 275 18.80 2.07 -14.14
C PRO A 275 19.12 0.84 -13.28
N GLY A 276 18.64 -0.35 -13.72
CA GLY A 276 18.82 -1.60 -13.01
C GLY A 276 17.91 -1.81 -11.77
N LEU A 277 16.90 -0.98 -11.57
CA LEU A 277 15.92 -1.11 -10.50
C LEU A 277 14.49 -0.94 -11.05
N THR A 278 13.63 -1.92 -10.77
CA THR A 278 12.21 -1.92 -11.12
C THR A 278 11.33 -2.13 -9.89
N ALA A 279 10.05 -1.84 -9.99
CA ALA A 279 9.10 -2.17 -8.92
C ALA A 279 8.94 -3.69 -8.74
N LEU A 280 9.19 -4.48 -9.80
CA LEU A 280 9.17 -5.94 -9.71
C LEU A 280 10.29 -6.50 -8.82
N ASP A 281 11.39 -5.76 -8.62
CA ASP A 281 12.43 -6.17 -7.67
C ASP A 281 11.91 -6.17 -6.23
N MET A 282 10.99 -5.24 -5.89
CA MET A 282 10.34 -5.21 -4.58
C MET A 282 9.38 -6.40 -4.40
N ILE A 283 8.68 -6.79 -5.47
CA ILE A 283 7.81 -7.98 -5.47
C ILE A 283 8.65 -9.23 -5.29
N ARG A 284 9.73 -9.38 -6.06
CA ARG A 284 10.67 -10.51 -5.93
C ARG A 284 11.21 -10.62 -4.51
N GLN A 285 11.71 -9.53 -3.95
CA GLN A 285 12.24 -9.50 -2.59
C GLN A 285 11.19 -9.96 -1.57
N THR A 286 9.95 -9.50 -1.70
CA THR A 286 8.84 -9.89 -0.82
C THR A 286 8.48 -11.37 -0.99
N LEU A 287 8.37 -11.86 -2.22
CA LEU A 287 8.14 -13.28 -2.52
C LEU A 287 9.26 -14.16 -1.95
N ASP A 288 10.54 -13.77 -2.11
CA ASP A 288 11.68 -14.48 -1.56
C ASP A 288 11.61 -14.59 -0.02
N ARG A 289 11.11 -13.56 0.65
CA ARG A 289 10.89 -13.57 2.10
C ARG A 289 9.81 -14.60 2.50
N TYR A 290 8.66 -14.60 1.80
CA TYR A 290 7.60 -15.58 2.04
C TYR A 290 8.07 -17.01 1.74
N LEU A 291 8.80 -17.22 0.64
CA LEU A 291 9.38 -18.52 0.26
C LEU A 291 10.43 -19.01 1.26
N SER A 292 11.13 -18.09 1.95
CA SER A 292 12.09 -18.43 3.01
C SER A 292 11.44 -18.67 4.38
N GLY A 293 10.11 -18.64 4.48
CA GLY A 293 9.36 -18.95 5.69
C GLY A 293 8.88 -17.74 6.51
N MET A 294 9.01 -16.51 5.99
CA MET A 294 8.33 -15.37 6.60
C MET A 294 6.83 -15.62 6.64
N LYS A 295 6.19 -15.30 7.75
CA LYS A 295 4.74 -15.28 7.85
C LYS A 295 4.24 -13.84 7.74
N GLY A 296 3.11 -13.66 7.07
CA GLY A 296 2.37 -12.42 7.01
C GLY A 296 0.98 -12.57 7.60
N TYR A 297 0.30 -11.45 7.80
CA TYR A 297 -1.10 -11.46 8.18
C TYR A 297 -1.92 -12.21 7.12
N GLY A 298 -2.86 -13.02 7.57
CA GLY A 298 -3.59 -14.00 6.76
C GLY A 298 -2.98 -15.40 6.74
N MET A 299 -1.78 -15.60 7.31
CA MET A 299 -1.16 -16.92 7.46
C MET A 299 -1.34 -17.48 8.87
N ALA A 300 -1.64 -18.77 8.96
CA ALA A 300 -1.76 -19.48 10.24
C ALA A 300 -0.50 -19.30 11.11
N GLY A 301 -0.72 -18.92 12.37
CA GLY A 301 0.35 -18.65 13.34
C GLY A 301 1.17 -17.40 13.02
N TYR A 302 0.60 -16.41 12.34
CA TYR A 302 1.18 -15.08 12.22
C TYR A 302 1.29 -14.46 13.63
N ARG A 303 2.50 -13.96 13.98
CA ARG A 303 2.83 -13.44 15.32
C ARG A 303 2.62 -14.42 16.47
N ASP A 304 2.67 -15.72 16.18
CA ASP A 304 2.38 -16.80 17.15
C ASP A 304 1.00 -16.64 17.83
N ASP A 305 0.07 -15.97 17.16
CA ASP A 305 -1.28 -15.76 17.66
C ASP A 305 -2.09 -17.07 17.54
N PRO A 306 -2.50 -17.67 18.69
CA PRO A 306 -3.30 -18.90 18.69
C PRO A 306 -4.71 -18.68 18.08
N LYS A 307 -5.12 -17.42 17.90
CA LYS A 307 -6.39 -17.05 17.27
C LYS A 307 -6.34 -17.11 15.74
N THR A 308 -5.21 -17.48 15.14
CA THR A 308 -5.07 -17.68 13.69
C THR A 308 -4.73 -19.14 13.36
N PRO A 309 -5.63 -20.10 13.65
CA PRO A 309 -5.34 -21.52 13.42
C PRO A 309 -5.32 -21.90 11.94
N TYR A 310 -5.96 -21.11 11.08
CA TYR A 310 -6.09 -21.36 9.64
C TYR A 310 -5.52 -20.21 8.82
N ASP A 311 -4.99 -20.55 7.64
CA ASP A 311 -4.67 -19.56 6.61
C ASP A 311 -5.98 -18.96 6.05
N PHE A 312 -6.00 -17.67 5.72
CA PHE A 312 -7.10 -17.08 4.98
C PHE A 312 -7.19 -17.67 3.57
N LEU A 313 -8.40 -17.76 3.03
CA LEU A 313 -8.65 -18.34 1.71
C LEU A 313 -7.96 -17.57 0.57
N ASP A 314 -7.82 -16.27 0.70
CA ASP A 314 -7.18 -15.38 -0.28
C ASP A 314 -5.65 -15.29 -0.16
N THR A 315 -5.06 -15.82 0.91
CA THR A 315 -3.62 -15.76 1.17
C THR A 315 -2.77 -16.39 0.06
N TYR A 316 -2.96 -17.68 -0.21
CA TYR A 316 -2.16 -18.36 -1.25
C TYR A 316 -2.55 -17.95 -2.67
N PRO A 317 -3.82 -17.71 -2.99
CA PRO A 317 -4.18 -17.07 -4.24
C PRO A 317 -3.43 -15.78 -4.51
N SER A 318 -3.37 -14.86 -3.55
CA SER A 318 -2.64 -13.60 -3.68
C SER A 318 -1.16 -13.80 -3.96
N LEU A 319 -0.48 -14.64 -3.17
CA LEU A 319 0.95 -14.94 -3.36
C LEU A 319 1.26 -15.57 -4.72
N LEU A 320 0.40 -16.46 -5.21
CA LEU A 320 0.57 -17.12 -6.50
C LEU A 320 0.30 -16.18 -7.67
N ILE A 321 -0.69 -15.29 -7.57
CA ILE A 321 -0.93 -14.24 -8.55
C ILE A 321 0.28 -13.32 -8.62
N ALA A 322 0.78 -12.86 -7.46
CA ALA A 322 1.95 -12.00 -7.40
C ALA A 322 3.20 -12.65 -8.00
N ALA A 323 3.41 -13.95 -7.76
CA ALA A 323 4.51 -14.70 -8.38
C ALA A 323 4.34 -14.80 -9.91
N SER A 324 3.11 -15.02 -10.39
CA SER A 324 2.79 -15.05 -11.82
C SER A 324 3.04 -13.70 -12.49
N ASP A 325 2.61 -12.60 -11.87
CA ASP A 325 2.84 -11.23 -12.35
C ASP A 325 4.34 -10.91 -12.40
N TYR A 326 5.08 -11.27 -11.34
CA TYR A 326 6.53 -11.11 -11.32
C TYR A 326 7.19 -11.85 -12.49
N VAL A 327 6.90 -13.14 -12.65
CA VAL A 327 7.50 -13.97 -13.71
C VAL A 327 7.11 -13.47 -15.10
N ARG A 328 5.87 -13.01 -15.29
CA ARG A 328 5.38 -12.45 -16.56
C ARG A 328 6.09 -11.15 -16.89
N GLY A 329 6.18 -10.23 -15.94
CA GLY A 329 6.77 -8.90 -16.14
C GLY A 329 8.29 -8.92 -16.24
N SER A 330 8.99 -9.67 -15.36
CA SER A 330 10.45 -9.75 -15.31
C SER A 330 11.06 -10.72 -16.32
N LYS A 331 10.32 -11.77 -16.72
CA LYS A 331 10.79 -12.91 -17.49
C LYS A 331 11.96 -13.66 -16.82
N ASP A 332 12.01 -13.67 -15.50
CA ASP A 332 13.06 -14.30 -14.70
C ASP A 332 12.83 -15.82 -14.57
N GLU A 333 13.18 -16.56 -15.61
CA GLU A 333 13.07 -18.01 -15.66
C GLU A 333 13.99 -18.70 -14.64
N ALA A 334 15.10 -18.07 -14.29
CA ALA A 334 16.03 -18.60 -13.29
C ALA A 334 15.40 -18.59 -11.90
N TRP A 335 14.75 -17.48 -11.55
CA TRP A 335 14.00 -17.36 -10.30
C TRP A 335 12.84 -18.36 -10.25
N LEU A 336 12.06 -18.48 -11.34
CA LEU A 336 10.97 -19.44 -11.45
C LEU A 336 11.47 -20.87 -11.23
N THR A 337 12.52 -21.27 -11.92
CA THR A 337 13.10 -22.63 -11.81
C THR A 337 13.56 -22.91 -10.37
N LYS A 338 14.26 -21.97 -9.76
CA LYS A 338 14.76 -22.08 -8.38
C LYS A 338 13.62 -22.23 -7.37
N ASN A 339 12.54 -21.49 -7.54
CA ASN A 339 11.49 -21.35 -6.54
C ASN A 339 10.23 -22.18 -6.85
N TYR A 340 10.19 -22.89 -7.96
CA TYR A 340 9.00 -23.64 -8.40
C TYR A 340 8.46 -24.60 -7.36
N ALA A 341 9.33 -25.30 -6.62
CA ALA A 341 8.92 -26.22 -5.56
C ALA A 341 8.16 -25.49 -4.42
N GLY A 342 8.59 -24.31 -4.04
CA GLY A 342 7.89 -23.46 -3.06
C GLY A 342 6.53 -23.01 -3.56
N LEU A 343 6.46 -22.52 -4.81
CA LEU A 343 5.20 -22.11 -5.45
C LEU A 343 4.21 -23.28 -5.56
N LYS A 344 4.70 -24.47 -5.93
CA LYS A 344 3.91 -25.70 -5.92
C LYS A 344 3.42 -26.05 -4.50
N GLY A 345 4.25 -25.81 -3.47
CA GLY A 345 3.85 -25.96 -2.07
C GLY A 345 2.68 -25.07 -1.69
N TRP A 346 2.70 -23.79 -2.08
CA TRP A 346 1.58 -22.85 -1.85
C TRP A 346 0.32 -23.29 -2.62
N ALA A 347 0.48 -23.68 -3.89
CA ALA A 347 -0.65 -24.20 -4.66
C ALA A 347 -1.25 -25.46 -4.01
N SER A 348 -0.43 -26.34 -3.46
CA SER A 348 -0.90 -27.54 -2.76
C SER A 348 -1.67 -27.20 -1.48
N LYS A 349 -1.22 -26.21 -0.71
CA LYS A 349 -1.95 -25.73 0.48
C LYS A 349 -3.30 -25.11 0.10
N MET A 350 -3.34 -24.28 -0.94
CA MET A 350 -4.58 -23.73 -1.47
C MET A 350 -5.56 -24.86 -1.90
N LEU A 351 -5.08 -25.83 -2.66
CA LEU A 351 -5.91 -26.95 -3.14
C LEU A 351 -6.37 -27.90 -2.02
N ALA A 352 -5.62 -27.98 -0.92
CA ALA A 352 -6.01 -28.75 0.26
C ALA A 352 -7.25 -28.17 0.97
N MET A 353 -7.60 -26.93 0.69
CA MET A 353 -8.84 -26.28 1.16
C MET A 353 -10.08 -26.73 0.37
N ASP A 354 -9.94 -27.57 -0.67
CA ASP A 354 -11.01 -28.29 -1.37
C ASP A 354 -10.79 -29.82 -1.24
N PRO A 355 -10.94 -30.40 -0.03
CA PRO A 355 -10.64 -31.81 0.21
C PRO A 355 -11.58 -32.75 -0.54
N GLU A 356 -12.77 -32.30 -0.85
CA GLU A 356 -13.80 -33.09 -1.56
C GLU A 356 -13.63 -33.02 -3.09
N GLY A 357 -12.77 -32.10 -3.60
CA GLY A 357 -12.60 -31.89 -5.02
C GLY A 357 -13.85 -31.29 -5.70
N SER A 358 -14.65 -30.54 -4.94
CA SER A 358 -15.89 -29.90 -5.39
C SER A 358 -15.63 -28.80 -6.43
N GLY A 359 -14.40 -28.27 -6.47
CA GLY A 359 -13.96 -27.18 -7.31
C GLY A 359 -13.81 -25.87 -6.59
N LEU A 360 -14.39 -25.69 -5.40
CA LEU A 360 -14.27 -24.47 -4.61
C LEU A 360 -13.42 -24.71 -3.36
N ILE A 361 -12.50 -23.79 -3.07
CA ILE A 361 -11.83 -23.76 -1.78
C ILE A 361 -12.81 -23.29 -0.70
N LYS A 362 -12.66 -23.85 0.50
CA LYS A 362 -13.62 -23.69 1.60
C LYS A 362 -12.89 -23.35 2.90
N TYR A 363 -13.44 -22.44 3.66
CA TYR A 363 -12.94 -22.15 5.00
C TYR A 363 -13.58 -23.12 6.00
N PRO A 364 -12.79 -23.80 6.84
CA PRO A 364 -13.31 -24.89 7.65
C PRO A 364 -14.24 -24.43 8.77
N ALA A 365 -14.14 -23.17 9.18
CA ALA A 365 -14.65 -22.70 10.45
C ALA A 365 -15.70 -21.60 10.37
N SER A 366 -16.18 -21.21 9.21
CA SER A 366 -16.96 -19.98 9.12
C SER A 366 -18.39 -20.14 8.66
N GLY A 367 -19.24 -19.27 9.22
CA GLY A 367 -20.41 -18.74 8.58
C GLY A 367 -21.56 -19.66 8.37
N ASN A 368 -21.99 -20.34 9.39
CA ASN A 368 -23.40 -20.69 9.48
C ASN A 368 -24.13 -19.55 10.16
N SER A 369 -25.27 -19.15 9.61
CA SER A 369 -26.17 -18.20 10.23
C SER A 369 -26.23 -18.40 11.75
N GLY A 370 -25.57 -17.52 12.51
CA GLY A 370 -25.67 -17.38 13.95
C GLY A 370 -24.94 -18.40 14.82
N SER A 371 -24.12 -19.31 14.27
CA SER A 371 -23.38 -20.24 15.12
C SER A 371 -21.93 -20.35 14.74
N TRP A 372 -21.17 -19.42 15.19
CA TRP A 372 -19.72 -19.54 15.26
C TRP A 372 -19.39 -20.40 16.48
N PRO A 373 -18.62 -21.49 16.35
CA PRO A 373 -18.01 -22.13 17.51
C PRO A 373 -17.13 -21.11 18.23
N GLU A 374 -17.33 -20.90 19.52
CA GLU A 374 -16.63 -19.85 20.29
C GLU A 374 -15.11 -19.85 20.10
N GLU A 375 -14.50 -20.98 19.91
CA GLU A 375 -13.07 -21.19 19.70
C GLU A 375 -12.59 -20.79 18.28
N LEU A 376 -13.48 -20.68 17.29
CA LEU A 376 -13.15 -20.40 15.89
C LEU A 376 -13.65 -19.02 15.44
N VAL A 377 -14.29 -18.31 16.32
CA VAL A 377 -14.98 -17.05 16.12
C VAL A 377 -14.06 -15.88 15.88
N LEU A 378 -12.77 -16.09 15.89
CA LEU A 378 -11.81 -15.02 16.09
C LEU A 378 -11.17 -14.52 14.79
N ARG A 379 -11.47 -15.14 13.65
CA ARG A 379 -10.90 -14.68 12.36
C ARG A 379 -11.87 -14.87 11.20
N PRO A 380 -11.93 -13.88 10.30
CA PRO A 380 -12.67 -14.01 9.04
C PRO A 380 -12.00 -15.02 8.12
N ALA A 381 -12.72 -15.41 7.06
CA ALA A 381 -12.18 -16.34 6.08
C ALA A 381 -11.18 -15.69 5.10
N ASN A 382 -11.17 -14.37 4.99
CA ASN A 382 -10.42 -13.61 4.00
C ASN A 382 -10.05 -12.21 4.51
N TRP A 383 -9.67 -11.33 3.60
CA TRP A 383 -9.31 -9.93 3.82
C TRP A 383 -10.35 -9.09 4.60
N TRP A 384 -11.64 -9.43 4.55
CA TRP A 384 -12.66 -8.77 5.36
C TRP A 384 -12.51 -9.17 6.82
N ASP A 385 -12.00 -8.27 7.66
CA ASP A 385 -11.73 -8.54 9.07
C ASP A 385 -13.00 -8.76 9.90
N ASP A 386 -14.05 -8.01 9.59
CA ASP A 386 -15.28 -7.96 10.41
C ASP A 386 -16.36 -8.91 9.92
N VAL A 387 -16.28 -9.37 8.68
CA VAL A 387 -17.34 -10.11 8.02
C VAL A 387 -16.95 -11.57 7.86
N GLY A 388 -17.86 -12.45 8.16
CA GLY A 388 -17.60 -13.88 8.21
C GLY A 388 -17.07 -14.49 6.91
N PHE A 389 -17.66 -14.15 5.76
CA PHE A 389 -17.34 -14.71 4.45
C PHE A 389 -17.23 -16.24 4.45
N GLY A 390 -18.00 -16.85 5.28
CA GLY A 390 -17.94 -18.20 5.70
C GLY A 390 -17.76 -19.24 4.69
N HIS A 391 -18.13 -20.41 4.77
CA HIS A 391 -17.65 -21.66 4.20
C HIS A 391 -17.10 -21.57 2.76
N GLU A 392 -17.91 -21.19 1.77
CA GLU A 392 -17.51 -20.97 0.37
C GLU A 392 -17.54 -19.46 0.07
N ASP A 393 -16.40 -18.86 -0.09
CA ASP A 393 -16.21 -17.44 -0.31
C ASP A 393 -16.09 -17.13 -1.80
N ALA A 394 -16.93 -16.25 -2.31
CA ALA A 394 -16.92 -15.89 -3.73
C ALA A 394 -15.67 -15.11 -4.13
N TYR A 395 -15.21 -14.18 -3.29
CA TYR A 395 -14.02 -13.37 -3.57
C TYR A 395 -12.75 -14.22 -3.66
N SER A 396 -12.47 -15.02 -2.62
CA SER A 396 -11.26 -15.86 -2.58
C SER A 396 -11.27 -16.93 -3.66
N ASN A 397 -12.43 -17.48 -4.03
CA ASN A 397 -12.53 -18.44 -5.13
C ASN A 397 -12.30 -17.79 -6.51
N ALA A 398 -12.65 -16.50 -6.68
CA ALA A 398 -12.28 -15.77 -7.89
C ALA A 398 -10.76 -15.57 -7.99
N LEU A 399 -10.10 -15.21 -6.86
CA LEU A 399 -8.64 -15.14 -6.81
C LEU A 399 -7.99 -16.51 -7.03
N ALA A 400 -8.52 -17.59 -6.42
CA ALA A 400 -8.00 -18.94 -6.60
C ALA A 400 -8.07 -19.40 -8.07
N TYR A 401 -9.15 -19.08 -8.78
CA TYR A 401 -9.24 -19.31 -10.21
C TYR A 401 -8.13 -18.62 -10.98
N HIS A 402 -7.89 -17.33 -10.72
CA HIS A 402 -6.85 -16.57 -11.40
C HIS A 402 -5.45 -17.06 -11.03
N ALA A 403 -5.21 -17.40 -9.78
CA ALA A 403 -3.97 -18.01 -9.30
C ALA A 403 -3.65 -19.33 -10.01
N LEU A 404 -4.65 -20.18 -10.23
CA LEU A 404 -4.48 -21.44 -10.95
C LEU A 404 -4.17 -21.24 -12.44
N LEU A 405 -4.70 -20.19 -13.07
CA LEU A 405 -4.30 -19.82 -14.43
C LEU A 405 -2.82 -19.38 -14.45
N GLY A 406 -2.40 -18.58 -13.49
CA GLY A 406 -1.00 -18.17 -13.31
C GLY A 406 -0.08 -19.37 -13.06
N MET A 407 -0.46 -20.29 -12.18
CA MET A 407 0.27 -21.52 -11.92
C MET A 407 0.37 -22.43 -13.16
N THR A 408 -0.69 -22.49 -13.97
CA THR A 408 -0.68 -23.24 -15.24
C THR A 408 0.41 -22.70 -16.18
N GLU A 409 0.52 -21.39 -16.31
CA GLU A 409 1.52 -20.75 -17.16
C GLU A 409 2.93 -20.93 -16.59
N MET A 410 3.12 -20.67 -15.29
CA MET A 410 4.42 -20.87 -14.62
C MET A 410 4.89 -22.31 -14.71
N ALA A 411 3.99 -23.30 -14.57
CA ALA A 411 4.33 -24.71 -14.72
C ALA A 411 4.78 -25.05 -16.14
N ARG A 412 4.11 -24.51 -17.17
CA ARG A 412 4.54 -24.69 -18.58
C ARG A 412 5.93 -24.12 -18.81
N ARG A 413 6.19 -22.89 -18.35
CA ARG A 413 7.49 -22.21 -18.49
C ARG A 413 8.59 -22.97 -17.75
N ALA A 414 8.28 -23.58 -16.61
CA ALA A 414 9.21 -24.44 -15.85
C ALA A 414 9.36 -25.85 -16.43
N GLY A 415 8.70 -26.19 -17.55
CA GLY A 415 8.73 -27.53 -18.15
C GLY A 415 7.97 -28.60 -17.37
N ARG A 416 7.06 -28.21 -16.48
CA ARG A 416 6.26 -29.11 -15.61
C ARG A 416 4.86 -29.33 -16.19
N LEU A 417 4.79 -30.03 -17.32
CA LEU A 417 3.55 -30.15 -18.11
C LEU A 417 2.42 -30.89 -17.37
N GLU A 418 2.75 -31.89 -16.57
CA GLU A 418 1.76 -32.61 -15.74
C GLU A 418 1.13 -31.67 -14.69
N ASP A 419 1.95 -30.89 -13.98
CA ASP A 419 1.45 -29.89 -13.03
C ASP A 419 0.57 -28.84 -13.74
N ALA A 420 0.97 -28.40 -14.92
CA ALA A 420 0.17 -27.46 -15.72
C ALA A 420 -1.22 -28.01 -16.07
N GLN A 421 -1.33 -29.30 -16.41
CA GLN A 421 -2.60 -29.96 -16.66
C GLN A 421 -3.48 -30.03 -15.41
N VAL A 422 -2.87 -30.33 -14.26
CA VAL A 422 -3.58 -30.36 -12.97
C VAL A 422 -4.15 -28.98 -12.64
N TYR A 423 -3.35 -27.90 -12.72
CA TYR A 423 -3.80 -26.55 -12.41
C TYR A 423 -4.87 -26.05 -13.39
N ALA A 424 -4.70 -26.30 -14.69
CA ALA A 424 -5.70 -25.98 -15.70
C ALA A 424 -7.03 -26.69 -15.44
N SER A 425 -7.01 -27.97 -15.09
CA SER A 425 -8.19 -28.74 -14.74
C SER A 425 -8.90 -28.20 -13.50
N ARG A 426 -8.14 -27.82 -12.47
CA ARG A 426 -8.69 -27.21 -11.24
C ARG A 426 -9.31 -25.84 -11.52
N ALA A 427 -8.67 -24.99 -12.32
CA ALA A 427 -9.24 -23.71 -12.74
C ALA A 427 -10.59 -23.92 -13.49
N GLN A 428 -10.64 -24.88 -14.41
CA GLN A 428 -11.89 -25.22 -15.12
C GLN A 428 -13.01 -25.69 -14.19
N LYS A 429 -12.67 -26.48 -13.15
CA LYS A 429 -13.66 -26.88 -12.14
C LYS A 429 -14.25 -25.69 -11.41
N ILE A 430 -13.41 -24.77 -10.92
CA ILE A 430 -13.92 -23.51 -10.30
C ILE A 430 -14.88 -22.83 -11.27
N ARG A 431 -14.43 -22.57 -12.50
CA ARG A 431 -15.24 -21.86 -13.50
C ARG A 431 -16.60 -22.52 -13.76
N ALA A 432 -16.63 -23.85 -13.75
CA ALA A 432 -17.85 -24.61 -14.03
C ALA A 432 -18.92 -24.47 -12.94
N VAL A 433 -18.51 -24.32 -11.69
CA VAL A 433 -19.45 -24.30 -10.54
C VAL A 433 -19.70 -22.90 -9.98
N TYR A 434 -18.77 -21.96 -10.18
CA TYR A 434 -18.71 -20.66 -9.50
C TYR A 434 -20.00 -19.87 -9.62
N PHE A 435 -20.45 -19.59 -10.85
CA PHE A 435 -21.62 -18.75 -11.08
C PHE A 435 -22.90 -19.35 -10.44
N ASN A 436 -23.13 -20.63 -10.64
CA ASN A 436 -24.32 -21.31 -10.10
C ASN A 436 -24.29 -21.43 -8.57
N THR A 437 -23.08 -21.44 -7.96
CA THR A 437 -22.95 -21.50 -6.50
C THR A 437 -23.28 -20.16 -5.84
N PHE A 438 -22.85 -19.05 -6.45
CA PHE A 438 -22.95 -17.74 -5.81
C PHE A 438 -24.06 -16.84 -6.35
N TYR A 439 -24.62 -17.12 -7.52
CA TYR A 439 -25.70 -16.30 -8.09
C TYR A 439 -26.96 -16.40 -7.27
N ASN A 440 -27.45 -15.25 -6.79
CA ASN A 440 -28.69 -15.13 -6.07
C ASN A 440 -29.82 -14.65 -7.01
N PRO A 441 -30.73 -15.51 -7.43
CA PRO A 441 -31.81 -15.12 -8.37
C PRO A 441 -32.79 -14.11 -7.77
N ALA A 442 -32.87 -14.00 -6.43
CA ALA A 442 -33.76 -13.05 -5.76
C ALA A 442 -33.28 -11.60 -5.89
N THR A 443 -31.96 -11.39 -5.84
CA THR A 443 -31.32 -10.07 -5.95
C THR A 443 -30.80 -9.79 -7.36
N GLY A 444 -30.49 -10.84 -8.11
CA GLY A 444 -29.90 -10.74 -9.44
C GLY A 444 -28.41 -10.46 -9.48
N VAL A 445 -27.68 -10.65 -8.34
CA VAL A 445 -26.25 -10.49 -8.21
C VAL A 445 -25.60 -11.72 -7.57
N LEU A 446 -24.27 -11.74 -7.46
CA LEU A 446 -23.55 -12.77 -6.71
C LEU A 446 -23.59 -12.45 -5.22
N ALA A 447 -23.85 -13.46 -4.40
CA ALA A 447 -23.65 -13.39 -2.96
C ALA A 447 -22.14 -13.29 -2.61
N GLY A 448 -21.81 -12.75 -1.44
CA GLY A 448 -20.45 -12.73 -0.93
C GLY A 448 -19.95 -14.14 -0.62
N TRP A 449 -20.81 -14.98 -0.06
CA TRP A 449 -20.48 -16.37 0.27
C TRP A 449 -21.72 -17.27 0.38
N ARG A 450 -21.45 -18.56 0.39
CA ARG A 450 -22.41 -19.60 0.73
C ARG A 450 -21.94 -20.31 2.00
N SER A 451 -22.76 -20.26 3.04
CA SER A 451 -22.48 -20.94 4.31
C SER A 451 -22.63 -22.48 4.19
N ALA A 452 -22.15 -23.21 5.21
CA ALA A 452 -22.15 -24.68 5.18
C ALA A 452 -23.57 -25.30 5.16
N ASP A 453 -24.60 -24.57 5.61
CA ASP A 453 -26.00 -24.92 5.51
C ASP A 453 -26.61 -24.64 4.12
N GLY A 454 -25.81 -24.11 3.19
CA GLY A 454 -26.21 -23.79 1.82
C GLY A 454 -26.88 -22.44 1.63
N LYS A 455 -27.00 -21.60 2.67
CA LYS A 455 -27.58 -20.26 2.59
C LYS A 455 -26.64 -19.30 1.87
N LEU A 456 -27.19 -18.47 0.99
CA LEU A 456 -26.47 -17.38 0.34
C LEU A 456 -26.55 -16.12 1.21
N HIS A 457 -25.39 -15.49 1.42
CA HIS A 457 -25.24 -14.23 2.14
C HIS A 457 -24.91 -13.13 1.16
N ASP A 458 -25.90 -12.33 0.84
CA ASP A 458 -25.85 -11.32 -0.22
C ASP A 458 -26.19 -9.95 0.35
N TYR A 459 -25.20 -9.07 0.29
CA TYR A 459 -25.27 -7.68 0.74
C TYR A 459 -24.94 -6.70 -0.38
N TYR A 460 -25.09 -7.11 -1.64
CA TYR A 460 -24.73 -6.35 -2.83
C TYR A 460 -23.25 -5.91 -2.79
N PHE A 461 -22.34 -6.88 -2.63
CA PHE A 461 -20.90 -6.63 -2.60
C PHE A 461 -20.38 -6.18 -3.96
N LEU A 462 -19.92 -4.92 -4.06
CA LEU A 462 -19.45 -4.35 -5.33
C LEU A 462 -18.18 -5.05 -5.83
N SER A 463 -17.14 -5.16 -5.00
CA SER A 463 -15.86 -5.75 -5.38
C SER A 463 -15.96 -7.24 -5.69
N VAL A 464 -16.75 -8.00 -4.92
CA VAL A 464 -16.95 -9.45 -5.13
C VAL A 464 -17.57 -9.74 -6.49
N ASN A 465 -18.63 -9.04 -6.84
CA ASN A 465 -19.28 -9.20 -8.14
C ASN A 465 -18.37 -8.77 -9.28
N SER A 466 -17.63 -7.68 -9.06
CA SER A 466 -16.77 -7.10 -10.07
C SER A 466 -15.54 -7.95 -10.37
N VAL A 467 -14.88 -8.53 -9.36
CA VAL A 467 -13.74 -9.44 -9.58
C VAL A 467 -14.16 -10.68 -10.37
N ALA A 468 -15.35 -11.20 -10.10
CA ALA A 468 -15.90 -12.34 -10.84
C ALA A 468 -16.16 -12.00 -12.32
N ILE A 469 -16.63 -10.78 -12.62
CA ILE A 469 -16.79 -10.28 -13.98
C ILE A 469 -15.43 -10.13 -14.66
N VAL A 470 -14.47 -9.46 -14.00
CA VAL A 470 -13.12 -9.20 -14.53
C VAL A 470 -12.39 -10.50 -14.87
N TYR A 471 -12.52 -11.52 -14.05
CA TYR A 471 -11.86 -12.81 -14.28
C TYR A 471 -12.67 -13.78 -15.17
N GLY A 472 -13.84 -13.35 -15.70
CA GLY A 472 -14.64 -14.15 -16.64
C GLY A 472 -15.33 -15.35 -16.02
N LEU A 473 -15.67 -15.27 -14.73
CA LEU A 473 -16.43 -16.28 -13.98
C LEU A 473 -17.93 -16.07 -14.09
N VAL A 474 -18.36 -14.90 -14.55
CA VAL A 474 -19.76 -14.57 -14.83
C VAL A 474 -20.05 -14.75 -16.32
N PRO A 475 -21.16 -15.41 -16.71
CA PRO A 475 -21.56 -15.47 -18.09
C PRO A 475 -21.71 -14.08 -18.72
N PRO A 476 -21.29 -13.85 -19.97
CA PRO A 476 -21.28 -12.51 -20.59
C PRO A 476 -22.65 -11.82 -20.63
N ASP A 477 -23.71 -12.58 -20.83
CA ASP A 477 -25.10 -12.08 -20.82
C ASP A 477 -25.59 -11.66 -19.42
N LYS A 478 -24.96 -12.19 -18.36
CA LYS A 478 -25.27 -11.86 -16.97
C LYS A 478 -24.44 -10.70 -16.42
N ALA A 479 -23.23 -10.48 -16.93
CA ALA A 479 -22.30 -9.48 -16.40
C ALA A 479 -22.89 -8.07 -16.42
N ASN A 480 -23.50 -7.64 -17.54
CA ASN A 480 -24.18 -6.34 -17.61
C ASN A 480 -25.40 -6.28 -16.69
N GLN A 481 -26.20 -7.36 -16.59
CA GLN A 481 -27.39 -7.41 -15.72
C GLN A 481 -26.99 -7.26 -14.24
N ILE A 482 -25.91 -7.93 -13.80
CA ILE A 482 -25.37 -7.81 -12.45
C ILE A 482 -24.92 -6.37 -12.20
N MET A 483 -24.16 -5.78 -13.13
CA MET A 483 -23.69 -4.41 -12.96
C MET A 483 -24.84 -3.40 -12.93
N ASP A 484 -25.89 -3.58 -13.74
CA ASP A 484 -27.10 -2.76 -13.69
C ASP A 484 -27.78 -2.85 -12.32
N ARG A 485 -27.87 -4.05 -11.73
CA ARG A 485 -28.44 -4.25 -10.40
C ARG A 485 -27.62 -3.56 -9.30
N LEU A 486 -26.30 -3.68 -9.36
CA LEU A 486 -25.40 -3.03 -8.39
C LEU A 486 -25.49 -1.51 -8.47
N LEU A 487 -25.43 -0.93 -9.67
CA LEU A 487 -25.56 0.52 -9.85
C LEU A 487 -26.96 1.04 -9.48
N ALA A 488 -28.00 0.30 -9.79
CA ALA A 488 -29.36 0.63 -9.38
C ALA A 488 -29.49 0.61 -7.84
N LYS A 489 -28.94 -0.41 -7.17
CA LYS A 489 -28.94 -0.48 -5.71
C LYS A 489 -28.13 0.66 -5.10
N MET A 490 -26.97 0.98 -5.64
CA MET A 490 -26.13 2.10 -5.18
C MET A 490 -26.90 3.43 -5.26
N ASN A 491 -27.64 3.67 -6.35
CA ASN A 491 -28.50 4.84 -6.49
C ASN A 491 -29.68 4.81 -5.49
N GLU A 492 -30.31 3.65 -5.28
CA GLU A 492 -31.42 3.46 -4.34
C GLU A 492 -31.02 3.82 -2.90
N VAL A 493 -29.82 3.38 -2.48
CA VAL A 493 -29.31 3.68 -1.13
C VAL A 493 -28.67 5.05 -1.02
N GLY A 494 -28.52 5.80 -2.14
CA GLY A 494 -28.09 7.19 -2.15
C GLY A 494 -26.59 7.39 -2.04
N TYR A 495 -25.73 6.39 -2.36
CA TYR A 495 -24.29 6.58 -2.36
C TYR A 495 -23.82 7.34 -3.61
N THR A 496 -23.17 8.50 -3.41
CA THR A 496 -22.73 9.40 -4.51
C THR A 496 -21.33 10.00 -4.29
N ASN A 497 -20.71 9.76 -3.13
CA ASN A 497 -19.45 10.42 -2.73
C ASN A 497 -18.23 9.60 -3.14
N PHE A 498 -18.01 9.47 -4.46
CA PHE A 498 -16.95 8.63 -5.03
C PHE A 498 -15.53 9.10 -4.71
N GLU A 499 -15.35 10.33 -4.24
CA GLU A 499 -14.07 10.83 -3.69
C GLU A 499 -13.62 10.10 -2.43
N TYR A 500 -14.52 9.37 -1.77
CA TYR A 500 -14.22 8.51 -0.62
C TYR A 500 -13.94 7.06 -1.01
N GLY A 501 -13.97 6.72 -2.30
CA GLY A 501 -13.88 5.36 -2.81
C GLY A 501 -15.25 4.73 -3.03
N LEU A 502 -15.34 3.44 -2.80
CA LEU A 502 -16.60 2.69 -2.90
C LEU A 502 -16.87 1.91 -1.61
N PRO A 503 -18.15 1.72 -1.25
CA PRO A 503 -18.50 0.82 -0.15
C PRO A 503 -18.28 -0.64 -0.56
N GLY A 504 -17.93 -1.48 0.40
CA GLY A 504 -17.80 -2.93 0.16
C GLY A 504 -19.14 -3.58 -0.15
N ASN A 505 -20.16 -3.20 0.59
CA ASN A 505 -21.55 -3.67 0.50
C ASN A 505 -22.51 -2.49 0.53
N LEU A 506 -23.72 -2.68 -0.04
CA LEU A 506 -24.69 -1.60 -0.22
C LEU A 506 -25.88 -1.65 0.74
N ILE A 507 -26.01 -2.70 1.55
CA ILE A 507 -27.02 -2.82 2.60
C ILE A 507 -26.35 -3.34 3.87
N PRO A 508 -26.91 -3.06 5.07
CA PRO A 508 -26.33 -3.48 6.33
C PRO A 508 -26.09 -4.99 6.41
N ILE A 509 -24.92 -5.37 6.89
CA ILE A 509 -24.58 -6.77 7.18
C ILE A 509 -25.24 -7.14 8.51
N ARG A 510 -25.97 -8.24 8.52
CA ARG A 510 -26.65 -8.73 9.71
C ARG A 510 -25.65 -9.13 10.80
N ARG A 511 -26.02 -8.94 12.06
CA ARG A 511 -25.15 -9.25 13.19
C ARG A 511 -24.64 -10.70 13.17
N GLU A 512 -25.46 -11.64 12.76
CA GLU A 512 -25.10 -13.06 12.66
C GLU A 512 -23.97 -13.36 11.68
N ASP A 513 -23.68 -12.44 10.76
CA ASP A 513 -22.67 -12.57 9.69
C ASP A 513 -21.36 -11.83 10.00
N TYR A 514 -21.25 -11.22 11.18
CA TYR A 514 -20.01 -10.63 11.64
C TYR A 514 -19.05 -11.66 12.24
N ALA A 515 -17.75 -11.40 12.11
CA ALA A 515 -16.73 -12.04 12.91
C ALA A 515 -16.87 -11.50 14.34
N HIS A 516 -17.22 -12.36 15.28
CA HIS A 516 -17.75 -11.99 16.61
C HIS A 516 -16.84 -11.07 17.46
N HIS A 517 -15.50 -11.22 17.34
CA HIS A 517 -14.55 -10.43 18.12
C HIS A 517 -14.41 -8.97 17.66
N LEU A 518 -14.93 -8.64 16.49
CA LEU A 518 -14.85 -7.32 15.89
C LEU A 518 -16.19 -6.56 15.92
N LEU A 519 -17.18 -7.04 16.66
CA LEU A 519 -18.48 -6.37 16.83
C LEU A 519 -18.34 -4.89 17.25
N ASN A 520 -17.25 -4.52 17.91
CA ASN A 520 -16.98 -3.15 18.31
C ASN A 520 -16.34 -2.29 17.19
N SER A 521 -16.00 -2.89 16.06
CA SER A 521 -15.25 -2.23 14.96
C SER A 521 -16.12 -1.81 13.79
N GLY A 522 -17.42 -2.03 13.87
CA GLY A 522 -18.35 -1.74 12.79
C GLY A 522 -19.55 -2.69 12.79
N GLY A 523 -19.54 -3.71 13.65
CA GLY A 523 -20.68 -4.55 13.91
C GLY A 523 -21.64 -3.83 14.86
N GLY A 524 -22.87 -3.58 14.40
CA GLY A 524 -23.93 -3.08 15.24
C GLY A 524 -24.41 -4.11 16.27
N GLU A 525 -25.12 -3.63 17.27
CA GLU A 525 -25.79 -4.51 18.26
C GLU A 525 -27.14 -5.00 17.75
N LYS A 526 -27.74 -4.32 16.77
CA LYS A 526 -29.02 -4.71 16.18
C LYS A 526 -28.86 -5.93 15.28
N GLU A 527 -29.85 -6.78 15.27
CA GLU A 527 -29.86 -8.00 14.45
C GLU A 527 -29.73 -7.72 12.95
N ASP A 528 -30.31 -6.61 12.47
CA ASP A 528 -30.28 -6.19 11.07
C ASP A 528 -28.96 -5.49 10.68
N GLY A 529 -28.08 -5.20 11.64
CA GLY A 529 -26.79 -4.53 11.43
C GLY A 529 -26.89 -3.04 11.06
N SER A 530 -28.08 -2.43 11.15
CA SER A 530 -28.32 -1.04 10.70
C SER A 530 -27.54 0.00 11.50
N ASP A 531 -27.26 -0.26 12.76
CA ASP A 531 -26.51 0.64 13.65
C ASP A 531 -24.99 0.59 13.46
N GLY A 532 -24.47 -0.44 12.78
CA GLY A 532 -23.06 -0.53 12.35
C GLY A 532 -22.85 -0.23 10.87
N PHE A 533 -23.91 0.15 10.14
CA PHE A 533 -23.80 0.41 8.70
C PHE A 533 -23.04 1.69 8.39
N GLN A 534 -22.27 1.68 7.30
CA GLN A 534 -21.32 2.71 6.85
C GLN A 534 -20.07 2.85 7.73
N ILE A 535 -19.86 1.92 8.66
CA ILE A 535 -18.68 1.90 9.52
C ILE A 535 -17.76 0.77 9.04
N TYR A 536 -16.48 1.11 8.78
CA TYR A 536 -15.44 0.16 8.39
C TYR A 536 -15.94 -0.79 7.27
N GLN A 537 -15.77 -2.08 7.38
CA GLN A 537 -16.14 -3.06 6.35
C GLN A 537 -17.65 -3.33 6.21
N ASN A 538 -18.50 -2.77 7.06
CA ASN A 538 -19.94 -2.81 6.89
C ASN A 538 -20.46 -1.57 6.15
N GLY A 539 -20.17 -1.48 4.87
CA GLY A 539 -20.64 -0.39 4.01
C GLY A 539 -19.82 0.90 4.10
N GLY A 540 -18.73 0.94 4.88
CA GLY A 540 -17.78 2.05 4.82
C GLY A 540 -17.14 2.16 3.45
N ALA A 541 -16.83 3.38 3.02
CA ALA A 541 -16.20 3.66 1.74
C ALA A 541 -14.69 3.69 1.85
N THR A 542 -14.02 3.06 0.89
CA THR A 542 -12.55 3.08 0.74
C THR A 542 -12.15 2.91 -0.72
N ALA A 543 -10.94 3.32 -1.07
CA ALA A 543 -10.39 3.12 -2.41
C ALA A 543 -10.16 1.63 -2.73
N SER A 544 -9.91 0.78 -1.72
CA SER A 544 -9.62 -0.65 -1.87
C SER A 544 -10.73 -1.44 -2.58
N PHE A 545 -11.97 -1.00 -2.51
CA PHE A 545 -13.10 -1.64 -3.22
C PHE A 545 -13.33 -1.12 -4.64
N ALA A 546 -12.58 -0.11 -5.09
CA ALA A 546 -12.88 0.56 -6.35
C ALA A 546 -12.29 -0.13 -7.58
N TYR A 547 -11.11 -0.77 -7.48
CA TYR A 547 -10.38 -1.28 -8.65
C TYR A 547 -11.22 -2.21 -9.52
N PHE A 548 -11.69 -3.30 -8.96
CA PHE A 548 -12.43 -4.30 -9.74
C PHE A 548 -13.74 -3.75 -10.31
N THR A 549 -14.42 -2.86 -9.58
CA THR A 549 -15.66 -2.23 -10.07
C THR A 549 -15.37 -1.34 -11.28
N LEU A 550 -14.35 -0.51 -11.22
CA LEU A 550 -13.93 0.32 -12.36
C LEU A 550 -13.48 -0.54 -13.54
N GLN A 551 -12.67 -1.57 -13.27
CA GLN A 551 -12.19 -2.49 -14.30
C GLN A 551 -13.34 -3.23 -14.99
N ALA A 552 -14.32 -3.72 -14.22
CA ALA A 552 -15.49 -4.38 -14.78
C ALA A 552 -16.32 -3.44 -15.67
N LEU A 553 -16.53 -2.20 -15.22
CA LEU A 553 -17.25 -1.18 -16.00
C LEU A 553 -16.53 -0.89 -17.33
N TYR A 554 -15.21 -0.68 -17.33
CA TYR A 554 -14.44 -0.47 -18.57
C TYR A 554 -14.49 -1.69 -19.49
N GLN A 555 -14.32 -2.90 -18.94
CA GLN A 555 -14.39 -4.15 -19.70
C GLN A 555 -15.77 -4.38 -20.35
N LEU A 556 -16.83 -3.93 -19.70
CA LEU A 556 -18.21 -3.97 -20.23
C LEU A 556 -18.53 -2.81 -21.19
N GLY A 557 -17.56 -1.92 -21.48
CA GLY A 557 -17.76 -0.75 -22.36
C GLY A 557 -18.54 0.40 -21.69
N ARG A 558 -18.74 0.35 -20.38
CA ARG A 558 -19.54 1.31 -19.59
C ARG A 558 -18.68 2.49 -19.12
N ARG A 559 -17.99 3.10 -20.09
CA ARG A 559 -17.00 4.15 -19.84
C ARG A 559 -17.56 5.36 -19.09
N LYS A 560 -18.79 5.76 -19.38
CA LYS A 560 -19.40 6.95 -18.74
C LYS A 560 -19.59 6.73 -17.24
N GLU A 561 -20.10 5.56 -16.86
CA GLU A 561 -20.27 5.20 -15.45
C GLU A 561 -18.91 5.02 -14.76
N ALA A 562 -17.97 4.37 -15.42
CA ALA A 562 -16.61 4.23 -14.90
C ALA A 562 -15.94 5.58 -14.67
N ASP A 563 -15.96 6.49 -15.66
CA ASP A 563 -15.40 7.85 -15.54
C ASP A 563 -16.09 8.66 -14.43
N GLY A 564 -17.41 8.44 -14.23
CA GLY A 564 -18.19 9.07 -13.16
C GLY A 564 -17.73 8.69 -11.75
N ILE A 565 -17.13 7.53 -11.59
CA ILE A 565 -16.52 7.06 -10.33
C ILE A 565 -15.04 7.42 -10.28
N LEU A 566 -14.30 7.18 -11.37
CA LEU A 566 -12.85 7.32 -11.42
C LEU A 566 -12.38 8.76 -11.15
N PHE A 567 -12.96 9.76 -11.81
CA PHE A 567 -12.46 11.13 -11.67
C PHE A 567 -12.70 11.74 -10.27
N PRO A 568 -13.85 11.55 -9.60
CA PRO A 568 -13.97 11.91 -8.19
C PRO A 568 -12.97 11.18 -7.30
N LEU A 569 -12.75 9.88 -7.53
CA LEU A 569 -11.77 9.09 -6.77
C LEU A 569 -10.34 9.65 -6.94
N LEU A 570 -9.93 9.98 -8.17
CA LEU A 570 -8.61 10.59 -8.43
C LEU A 570 -8.46 11.95 -7.74
N ARG A 571 -9.54 12.74 -7.65
CA ARG A 571 -9.55 13.98 -6.87
C ARG A 571 -9.38 13.69 -5.37
N GLY A 572 -10.03 12.63 -4.85
CA GLY A 572 -9.84 12.20 -3.47
C GLY A 572 -8.38 11.85 -3.16
N PHE A 573 -7.67 11.19 -4.09
CA PHE A 573 -6.22 10.95 -3.97
C PHE A 573 -5.43 12.25 -4.03
N GLU A 574 -5.75 13.16 -4.96
CA GLU A 574 -5.05 14.44 -5.12
C GLU A 574 -5.18 15.33 -3.87
N GLU A 575 -6.32 15.31 -3.24
CA GLU A 575 -6.59 16.07 -2.02
C GLU A 575 -6.02 15.39 -0.75
N GLY A 576 -5.37 14.23 -0.86
CA GLY A 576 -4.80 13.50 0.26
C GLY A 576 -5.87 12.85 1.15
N GLY A 577 -7.01 12.49 0.57
CA GLY A 577 -8.16 11.96 1.29
C GLY A 577 -7.98 10.56 1.86
N PHE A 578 -6.97 9.81 1.37
CA PHE A 578 -6.72 8.42 1.76
C PHE A 578 -5.42 8.23 2.56
N GLN A 579 -4.62 9.28 2.72
CA GLN A 579 -3.35 9.22 3.44
C GLN A 579 -3.35 10.20 4.62
N GLY A 580 -2.41 10.03 5.53
CA GLY A 580 -2.26 10.90 6.69
C GLY A 580 -1.81 12.34 6.38
N SER A 581 -1.58 12.68 5.12
CA SER A 581 -1.11 13.99 4.65
C SER A 581 -2.21 14.91 4.10
N GLY A 582 -3.48 14.58 4.30
CA GLY A 582 -4.61 15.41 3.88
C GLY A 582 -4.53 16.86 4.37
N PRO A 583 -5.42 17.75 3.90
CA PRO A 583 -5.36 19.19 4.19
C PRO A 583 -5.22 19.56 5.66
N ASN A 584 -5.73 18.72 6.54
CA ASN A 584 -5.66 18.91 7.99
C ASN A 584 -4.55 18.08 8.64
N GLY A 585 -3.66 17.46 7.86
CA GLY A 585 -2.66 16.51 8.33
C GLY A 585 -3.24 15.21 8.88
N LYS A 586 -4.53 14.97 8.66
CA LYS A 586 -5.26 13.79 9.12
C LYS A 586 -6.20 13.30 8.05
N SER A 587 -6.07 12.04 7.71
CA SER A 587 -6.99 11.33 6.82
C SER A 587 -7.20 9.93 7.35
N PHE A 588 -8.31 9.35 6.98
CA PHE A 588 -8.66 8.00 7.38
C PHE A 588 -8.86 7.15 6.12
N ASP A 589 -8.42 5.92 6.18
CA ASP A 589 -8.55 4.93 5.11
C ASP A 589 -10.02 4.58 4.82
N TRP A 590 -10.89 4.70 5.82
CA TRP A 590 -12.31 4.45 5.72
C TRP A 590 -13.14 5.68 6.08
N LYS A 591 -14.27 5.85 5.42
CA LYS A 591 -15.22 6.94 5.66
C LYS A 591 -16.66 6.42 5.61
N ALA A 592 -17.51 6.97 6.46
CA ALA A 592 -18.95 6.90 6.23
C ALA A 592 -19.34 7.68 4.98
N TRP A 593 -20.55 7.50 4.50
CA TRP A 593 -21.01 8.11 3.23
C TRP A 593 -21.16 9.63 3.30
N ASP A 594 -21.22 10.19 4.49
CA ASP A 594 -21.21 11.64 4.74
C ASP A 594 -19.79 12.23 4.91
N GLY A 595 -18.76 11.39 4.81
CA GLY A 595 -17.36 11.76 4.99
C GLY A 595 -16.85 11.66 6.43
N THR A 596 -17.67 11.22 7.38
CA THR A 596 -17.21 10.98 8.75
C THR A 596 -16.12 9.92 8.75
N PRO A 597 -14.92 10.23 9.32
CA PRO A 597 -13.81 9.28 9.34
C PRO A 597 -14.09 8.07 10.21
N HIS A 598 -13.76 6.90 9.68
CA HIS A 598 -13.76 5.63 10.38
C HIS A 598 -12.51 4.83 9.98
N GLY A 599 -12.20 3.77 10.73
CA GLY A 599 -11.00 2.96 10.48
C GLY A 599 -9.75 3.57 11.08
N TYR A 600 -8.62 3.41 10.40
CA TYR A 600 -7.31 3.85 10.88
C TYR A 600 -6.97 5.23 10.31
N GLU A 601 -6.37 6.07 11.14
CA GLU A 601 -5.71 7.28 10.67
C GLU A 601 -4.39 6.88 10.01
N GLY A 602 -4.20 7.25 8.74
CA GLY A 602 -3.00 6.91 8.00
C GLY A 602 -3.29 6.28 6.64
N MET A 603 -2.30 5.57 6.12
CA MET A 603 -2.32 5.04 4.77
C MET A 603 -2.68 3.55 4.75
N LEU A 604 -3.75 3.21 4.05
CA LEU A 604 -4.07 1.85 3.63
C LEU A 604 -3.58 1.67 2.19
N VAL A 605 -2.47 0.98 1.99
CA VAL A 605 -1.76 1.00 0.70
C VAL A 605 -2.43 0.19 -0.40
N ASP A 606 -3.20 -0.85 -0.07
CA ASP A 606 -3.95 -1.67 -1.03
C ASP A 606 -4.98 -0.85 -1.83
N GLY A 607 -5.51 0.23 -1.27
CA GLY A 607 -6.41 1.14 -1.95
C GLY A 607 -5.84 1.75 -3.24
N TYR A 608 -4.52 1.84 -3.36
CA TYR A 608 -3.86 2.40 -4.55
C TYR A 608 -3.93 1.49 -5.77
N GLN A 609 -4.32 0.22 -5.63
CA GLN A 609 -4.62 -0.63 -6.77
C GLN A 609 -5.69 0.00 -7.69
N ALA A 610 -6.60 0.78 -7.15
CA ALA A 610 -7.63 1.49 -7.91
C ALA A 610 -7.06 2.35 -9.05
N LEU A 611 -5.83 2.85 -8.91
CA LEU A 611 -5.15 3.65 -9.93
C LEU A 611 -4.92 2.89 -11.25
N LEU A 612 -4.83 1.55 -11.22
CA LEU A 612 -4.75 0.73 -12.44
C LEU A 612 -5.93 0.96 -13.37
N ALA A 613 -7.09 1.35 -12.85
CA ALA A 613 -8.28 1.60 -13.66
C ALA A 613 -8.06 2.71 -14.71
N VAL A 614 -7.15 3.65 -14.44
CA VAL A 614 -6.76 4.70 -15.42
C VAL A 614 -6.23 4.09 -16.71
N LEU A 615 -5.52 2.97 -16.62
CA LEU A 615 -4.93 2.29 -17.78
C LEU A 615 -5.95 1.44 -18.58
N SER A 616 -7.13 1.24 -18.04
CA SER A 616 -8.22 0.50 -18.67
C SER A 616 -9.22 1.41 -19.39
N ARG A 617 -9.06 2.71 -19.20
CA ARG A 617 -9.87 3.75 -19.79
C ARG A 617 -9.59 3.91 -21.28
#